data_102efdde0e8fdf78d3c163cee3cda89d
#
_entry.id   102efdde0e8fdf78d3c163cee3cda89d
#
_cell.length_a   1.000
_cell.length_b   1.000
_cell.length_c   1.000
_cell.angle_alpha   90.00
_cell.angle_beta   90.00
_cell.angle_gamma   90.00
#
_symmetry.space_group_name_H-M   'P 1'
#
loop_
_entity.id
_entity.type
_entity.pdbx_description
1 polymer ?
#
loop_
_entity_poly.entity_id
_entity_poly.type
_entity_poly.pdbx_seq_one_letter_code
_entity_poly.pdbx_strand_id
1 'polypeptide(L)'
;MNVLTGFSPIARALIVAAAVAIVVLFLQAAASIVAPMLLAAFIAVIATPPLRWMRRKGTPKWVALGLIVFVLLDIGSIFALLTTGALEEFRHSLPSYQERFVLLNEQLGHWMEGVGMVDSIESAPELFNPASATGLVRAAVTGMSGIFGTGLLILLAVTFMLLEAPGLKAKFKAAFQIGKDSEARLDRVFNAVNRYMVIKTLASLATALCIWIWLRILGIDFAVLWAILAFLLNFVPFVGAILMMIPAVLIALLQTDLWTALLVALGYLVVNTVIGSILEPRIMGRGLGISTLAVFISLLFWGWVLGTVGVFLSVPLTIALMIALEASPQTRPIAILLGPEVVQKPDPEEEASV
;
A
#
# COMPACT_ATOMS: atom_id res chain seq x y z
N MET A 1 0.13 -41.50 1.87
CA MET A 1 1.44 -42.00 2.37
C MET A 1 2.30 -40.79 2.67
N ASN A 2 2.57 -40.49 3.96
CA ASN A 2 3.40 -39.32 4.34
C ASN A 2 4.88 -39.65 4.08
N VAL A 3 5.39 -39.25 2.95
CA VAL A 3 6.80 -39.45 2.54
C VAL A 3 7.81 -38.89 3.58
N LEU A 4 7.36 -37.99 4.43
CA LEU A 4 8.20 -37.32 5.45
C LEU A 4 8.26 -38.06 6.80
N THR A 5 7.58 -39.19 7.01
CA THR A 5 7.54 -39.88 8.31
C THR A 5 8.87 -40.54 8.67
N GLY A 6 9.79 -40.73 7.72
CA GLY A 6 11.12 -41.30 7.96
C GLY A 6 12.21 -40.33 8.36
N PHE A 7 11.95 -39.01 8.32
CA PHE A 7 12.94 -37.98 8.64
C PHE A 7 12.83 -37.48 10.09
N SER A 8 13.95 -37.10 10.68
CA SER A 8 13.97 -36.44 11.98
C SER A 8 13.17 -35.12 11.94
N PRO A 9 12.65 -34.61 13.07
CA PRO A 9 11.92 -33.34 13.12
C PRO A 9 12.71 -32.17 12.52
N ILE A 10 14.01 -32.14 12.76
CA ILE A 10 14.93 -31.10 12.23
C ILE A 10 15.06 -31.22 10.71
N ALA A 11 15.27 -32.45 10.18
CA ALA A 11 15.37 -32.66 8.74
C ALA A 11 14.07 -32.28 8.02
N ARG A 12 12.91 -32.55 8.63
CA ARG A 12 11.60 -32.18 8.12
C ARG A 12 11.42 -30.66 8.09
N ALA A 13 11.83 -29.96 9.16
CA ALA A 13 11.81 -28.50 9.21
C ALA A 13 12.71 -27.87 8.14
N LEU A 14 13.91 -28.42 7.93
CA LEU A 14 14.84 -27.96 6.89
C LEU A 14 14.29 -28.17 5.48
N ILE A 15 13.66 -29.31 5.20
CA ILE A 15 13.05 -29.57 3.90
C ILE A 15 11.89 -28.58 3.62
N VAL A 16 11.04 -28.33 4.61
CA VAL A 16 9.95 -27.35 4.49
C VAL A 16 10.51 -25.95 4.29
N ALA A 17 11.52 -25.54 5.07
CA ALA A 17 12.16 -24.23 4.91
C ALA A 17 12.81 -24.08 3.52
N ALA A 18 13.50 -25.10 3.02
CA ALA A 18 14.07 -25.10 1.67
C ALA A 18 12.98 -25.00 0.59
N ALA A 19 11.89 -25.74 0.72
CA ALA A 19 10.75 -25.64 -0.21
C ALA A 19 10.11 -24.25 -0.23
N VAL A 20 9.92 -23.63 0.95
CA VAL A 20 9.43 -22.24 1.06
C VAL A 20 10.41 -21.28 0.41
N ALA A 21 11.72 -21.41 0.68
CA ALA A 21 12.75 -20.56 0.08
C ALA A 21 12.74 -20.66 -1.46
N ILE A 22 12.64 -21.87 -2.01
CA ILE A 22 12.56 -22.07 -3.46
C ILE A 22 11.31 -21.38 -4.05
N VAL A 23 10.15 -21.52 -3.41
CA VAL A 23 8.91 -20.86 -3.86
C VAL A 23 9.05 -19.34 -3.82
N VAL A 24 9.64 -18.79 -2.75
CA VAL A 24 9.86 -17.34 -2.61
C VAL A 24 10.82 -16.82 -3.68
N LEU A 25 11.94 -17.51 -3.89
CA LEU A 25 12.91 -17.14 -4.94
C LEU A 25 12.29 -17.23 -6.33
N PHE A 26 11.45 -18.23 -6.59
CA PHE A 26 10.71 -18.34 -7.85
C PHE A 26 9.73 -17.18 -8.03
N LEU A 27 8.97 -16.83 -6.99
CA LEU A 27 8.07 -15.67 -7.03
C LEU A 27 8.84 -14.36 -7.27
N GLN A 28 10.01 -14.20 -6.65
CA GLN A 28 10.87 -13.05 -6.86
C GLN A 28 11.42 -13.01 -8.29
N ALA A 29 11.90 -14.12 -8.83
CA ALA A 29 12.36 -14.22 -10.21
C ALA A 29 11.25 -13.95 -11.23
N ALA A 30 10.01 -14.33 -10.90
CA ALA A 30 8.82 -14.12 -11.74
C ALA A 30 8.08 -12.80 -11.40
N ALA A 31 8.64 -11.92 -10.56
CA ALA A 31 7.97 -10.72 -10.04
C ALA A 31 7.48 -9.80 -11.17
N SER A 32 8.22 -9.69 -12.28
CA SER A 32 7.83 -8.89 -13.45
C SER A 32 6.49 -9.32 -14.09
N ILE A 33 6.09 -10.58 -13.90
CA ILE A 33 4.81 -11.11 -14.40
C ILE A 33 3.80 -11.21 -13.25
N VAL A 34 4.24 -11.73 -12.10
CA VAL A 34 3.36 -12.00 -10.95
C VAL A 34 2.82 -10.72 -10.33
N ALA A 35 3.64 -9.67 -10.20
CA ALA A 35 3.21 -8.43 -9.57
C ALA A 35 2.10 -7.71 -10.37
N PRO A 36 2.19 -7.49 -11.69
CA PRO A 36 1.08 -6.96 -12.47
C PRO A 36 -0.19 -7.83 -12.43
N MET A 37 -0.04 -9.15 -12.44
CA MET A 37 -1.17 -10.07 -12.35
C MET A 37 -1.87 -10.00 -10.99
N LEU A 38 -1.12 -9.90 -9.89
CA LEU A 38 -1.67 -9.69 -8.56
C LEU A 38 -2.38 -8.33 -8.47
N LEU A 39 -1.76 -7.26 -8.98
CA LEU A 39 -2.40 -5.95 -9.01
C LEU A 39 -3.70 -5.99 -9.81
N ALA A 40 -3.71 -6.66 -10.97
CA ALA A 40 -4.93 -6.86 -11.75
C ALA A 40 -5.99 -7.64 -10.96
N ALA A 41 -5.61 -8.69 -10.23
CA ALA A 41 -6.53 -9.45 -9.40
C ALA A 41 -7.16 -8.58 -8.29
N PHE A 42 -6.38 -7.72 -7.65
CA PHE A 42 -6.90 -6.81 -6.62
C PHE A 42 -7.82 -5.74 -7.22
N ILE A 43 -7.49 -5.16 -8.37
CA ILE A 43 -8.38 -4.23 -9.10
C ILE A 43 -9.69 -4.95 -9.48
N ALA A 44 -9.62 -6.18 -9.98
CA ALA A 44 -10.80 -6.97 -10.30
C ALA A 44 -11.66 -7.27 -9.06
N VAL A 45 -11.04 -7.51 -7.89
CA VAL A 45 -11.75 -7.68 -6.62
C VAL A 45 -12.50 -6.39 -6.24
N ILE A 46 -11.87 -5.22 -6.35
CA ILE A 46 -12.50 -3.92 -6.10
C ILE A 46 -13.62 -3.63 -7.11
N ALA A 47 -13.45 -4.00 -8.37
CA ALA A 47 -14.42 -3.79 -9.43
C ALA A 47 -15.59 -4.80 -9.42
N THR A 48 -15.48 -5.89 -8.67
CA THR A 48 -16.54 -6.93 -8.59
C THR A 48 -17.85 -6.43 -7.95
N PRO A 49 -17.87 -5.68 -6.83
CA PRO A 49 -19.12 -5.15 -6.25
C PRO A 49 -19.90 -4.26 -7.20
N PRO A 50 -19.34 -3.21 -7.85
CA PRO A 50 -20.06 -2.40 -8.82
C PRO A 50 -20.57 -3.22 -10.03
N LEU A 51 -19.77 -4.20 -10.52
CA LEU A 51 -20.21 -5.11 -11.57
C LEU A 51 -21.45 -5.92 -11.16
N ARG A 52 -21.44 -6.50 -9.95
CA ARG A 52 -22.59 -7.25 -9.42
C ARG A 52 -23.81 -6.37 -9.22
N TRP A 53 -23.63 -5.14 -8.74
CA TRP A 53 -24.71 -4.19 -8.55
C TRP A 53 -25.41 -3.82 -9.86
N MET A 54 -24.63 -3.52 -10.92
CA MET A 54 -25.16 -3.23 -12.25
C MET A 54 -25.93 -4.42 -12.82
N ARG A 55 -25.39 -5.62 -12.69
CA ARG A 55 -26.04 -6.85 -13.13
C ARG A 55 -27.35 -7.14 -12.37
N ARG A 56 -27.39 -6.84 -11.06
CA ARG A 56 -28.64 -6.96 -10.27
C ARG A 56 -29.74 -5.98 -10.73
N LYS A 57 -29.33 -4.83 -11.32
CA LYS A 57 -30.27 -3.86 -11.93
C LYS A 57 -30.69 -4.23 -13.36
N GLY A 58 -30.31 -5.40 -13.86
CA GLY A 58 -30.72 -5.89 -15.18
C GLY A 58 -29.77 -5.53 -16.32
N THR A 59 -28.61 -4.88 -16.05
CA THR A 59 -27.62 -4.55 -17.10
C THR A 59 -27.02 -5.81 -17.70
N PRO A 60 -26.99 -5.96 -19.05
CA PRO A 60 -26.35 -7.10 -19.72
C PRO A 60 -24.87 -7.21 -19.31
N LYS A 61 -24.34 -8.46 -19.22
CA LYS A 61 -22.98 -8.73 -18.75
C LYS A 61 -21.93 -7.91 -19.51
N TRP A 62 -22.04 -7.86 -20.84
CA TRP A 62 -21.07 -7.18 -21.70
C TRP A 62 -21.08 -5.65 -21.53
N VAL A 63 -22.27 -5.07 -21.36
CA VAL A 63 -22.43 -3.63 -21.10
C VAL A 63 -21.86 -3.25 -19.74
N ALA A 64 -22.18 -4.02 -18.70
CA ALA A 64 -21.64 -3.78 -17.36
C ALA A 64 -20.12 -3.89 -17.33
N LEU A 65 -19.55 -4.90 -18.01
CA LEU A 65 -18.11 -5.07 -18.13
C LEU A 65 -17.49 -3.92 -18.93
N GLY A 66 -18.03 -3.60 -20.10
CA GLY A 66 -17.52 -2.51 -20.93
C GLY A 66 -17.49 -1.17 -20.19
N LEU A 67 -18.54 -0.89 -19.39
CA LEU A 67 -18.59 0.33 -18.58
C LEU A 67 -17.51 0.33 -17.48
N ILE A 68 -17.28 -0.80 -16.82
CA ILE A 68 -16.21 -0.88 -15.80
C ILE A 68 -14.83 -0.70 -16.44
N VAL A 69 -14.58 -1.36 -17.57
CA VAL A 69 -13.31 -1.23 -18.30
C VAL A 69 -13.11 0.22 -18.77
N PHE A 70 -14.17 0.84 -19.27
CA PHE A 70 -14.15 2.26 -19.66
C PHE A 70 -13.81 3.17 -18.49
N VAL A 71 -14.48 2.98 -17.33
CA VAL A 71 -14.19 3.76 -16.10
C VAL A 71 -12.78 3.54 -15.62
N LEU A 72 -12.25 2.31 -15.66
CA LEU A 72 -10.86 2.02 -15.27
C LEU A 72 -9.86 2.67 -16.22
N LEU A 73 -10.12 2.66 -17.53
CA LEU A 73 -9.33 3.36 -18.54
C LEU A 73 -9.33 4.87 -18.30
N ASP A 74 -10.50 5.43 -18.04
CA ASP A 74 -10.68 6.86 -17.80
C ASP A 74 -9.93 7.31 -16.54
N ILE A 75 -10.12 6.59 -15.42
CA ILE A 75 -9.37 6.82 -14.17
C ILE A 75 -7.86 6.72 -14.42
N GLY A 76 -7.40 5.66 -15.10
CA GLY A 76 -5.99 5.47 -15.43
C GLY A 76 -5.43 6.60 -16.31
N SER A 77 -6.19 7.05 -17.31
CA SER A 77 -5.81 8.13 -18.20
C SER A 77 -5.76 9.49 -17.48
N ILE A 78 -6.77 9.80 -16.67
CA ILE A 78 -6.79 11.02 -15.85
C ILE A 78 -5.60 11.02 -14.88
N PHE A 79 -5.36 9.89 -14.21
CA PHE A 79 -4.24 9.75 -13.29
C PHE A 79 -2.89 9.95 -14.01
N ALA A 80 -2.72 9.37 -15.20
CA ALA A 80 -1.53 9.55 -16.03
C ALA A 80 -1.33 11.02 -16.43
N LEU A 81 -2.38 11.68 -16.92
CA LEU A 81 -2.33 13.08 -17.35
C LEU A 81 -2.00 14.02 -16.18
N LEU A 82 -2.66 13.82 -15.03
CA LEU A 82 -2.39 14.63 -13.84
C LEU A 82 -0.97 14.43 -13.33
N THR A 83 -0.47 13.19 -13.35
CA THR A 83 0.88 12.89 -12.88
C THR A 83 1.95 13.45 -13.83
N THR A 84 1.79 13.27 -15.15
CA THR A 84 2.76 13.79 -16.13
C THR A 84 2.77 15.30 -16.13
N GLY A 85 1.61 15.97 -16.09
CA GLY A 85 1.51 17.42 -16.02
C GLY A 85 2.15 18.00 -14.75
N ALA A 86 1.80 17.45 -13.58
CA ALA A 86 2.37 17.89 -12.31
C ALA A 86 3.88 17.64 -12.21
N LEU A 87 4.38 16.56 -12.82
CA LEU A 87 5.80 16.28 -12.89
C LEU A 87 6.55 17.26 -13.79
N GLU A 88 5.98 17.58 -14.94
CA GLU A 88 6.58 18.54 -15.90
C GLU A 88 6.67 19.93 -15.25
N GLU A 89 5.60 20.38 -14.60
CA GLU A 89 5.57 21.62 -13.82
C GLU A 89 6.64 21.62 -12.72
N PHE A 90 6.78 20.53 -11.98
CA PHE A 90 7.80 20.38 -10.95
C PHE A 90 9.22 20.44 -11.55
N ARG A 91 9.48 19.76 -12.67
CA ARG A 91 10.79 19.77 -13.33
C ARG A 91 11.18 21.17 -13.81
N HIS A 92 10.24 21.93 -14.35
CA HIS A 92 10.48 23.30 -14.80
C HIS A 92 10.80 24.24 -13.65
N SER A 93 10.18 24.03 -12.49
CA SER A 93 10.39 24.89 -11.30
C SER A 93 11.60 24.47 -10.45
N LEU A 94 12.18 23.30 -10.73
CA LEU A 94 13.28 22.74 -9.93
C LEU A 94 14.51 23.67 -9.81
N PRO A 95 14.98 24.36 -10.87
CA PRO A 95 16.12 25.26 -10.77
C PRO A 95 15.89 26.41 -9.78
N SER A 96 14.70 26.99 -9.77
CA SER A 96 14.38 28.09 -8.86
C SER A 96 14.34 27.64 -7.37
N TYR A 97 13.95 26.39 -7.10
CA TYR A 97 14.02 25.83 -5.75
C TYR A 97 15.47 25.53 -5.33
N GLN A 98 16.33 25.12 -6.27
CA GLN A 98 17.75 24.92 -5.97
C GLN A 98 18.43 26.21 -5.55
N GLU A 99 18.17 27.33 -6.24
CA GLU A 99 18.68 28.65 -5.85
C GLU A 99 18.21 29.07 -4.46
N ARG A 100 16.92 28.91 -4.18
CA ARG A 100 16.36 29.22 -2.83
C ARG A 100 16.94 28.32 -1.73
N PHE A 101 17.21 27.05 -2.06
CA PHE A 101 17.85 26.14 -1.12
C PHE A 101 19.25 26.58 -0.74
N VAL A 102 20.06 27.03 -1.70
CA VAL A 102 21.41 27.56 -1.46
C VAL A 102 21.34 28.77 -0.51
N LEU A 103 20.41 29.70 -0.78
CA LEU A 103 20.22 30.89 0.06
C LEU A 103 19.79 30.52 1.49
N LEU A 104 18.88 29.55 1.65
CA LEU A 104 18.47 29.08 2.98
C LEU A 104 19.62 28.38 3.72
N ASN A 105 20.45 27.62 3.02
CA ASN A 105 21.59 26.95 3.62
C ASN A 105 22.64 27.96 4.09
N GLU A 106 22.88 29.02 3.33
CA GLU A 106 23.75 30.14 3.74
C GLU A 106 23.19 30.88 5.00
N GLN A 107 21.87 31.15 5.02
CA GLN A 107 21.22 31.77 6.15
C GLN A 107 21.28 30.88 7.42
N LEU A 108 21.06 29.58 7.28
CA LEU A 108 21.19 28.62 8.37
C LEU A 108 22.63 28.52 8.87
N GLY A 109 23.61 28.52 7.95
CA GLY A 109 25.03 28.54 8.28
C GLY A 109 25.40 29.77 9.17
N HIS A 110 25.03 30.94 8.73
CA HIS A 110 25.26 32.18 9.50
C HIS A 110 24.54 32.20 10.87
N TRP A 111 23.33 31.64 10.95
CA TRP A 111 22.62 31.54 12.22
C TRP A 111 23.29 30.54 13.18
N MET A 112 23.74 29.40 12.68
CA MET A 112 24.43 28.35 13.46
C MET A 112 25.82 28.84 13.94
N GLU A 113 26.54 29.60 13.12
CA GLU A 113 27.77 30.27 13.52
C GLU A 113 27.51 31.23 14.67
N GLY A 114 26.39 32.00 14.62
CA GLY A 114 25.99 32.93 15.67
C GLY A 114 25.60 32.25 17.00
N VAL A 115 25.22 30.98 16.98
CA VAL A 115 24.85 30.20 18.18
C VAL A 115 26.01 29.32 18.68
N GLY A 116 27.18 29.34 18.02
CA GLY A 116 28.39 28.60 18.42
C GLY A 116 28.36 27.09 18.12
N MET A 117 27.54 26.65 17.19
CA MET A 117 27.43 25.22 16.76
C MET A 117 28.28 24.93 15.52
N VAL A 118 29.47 25.46 15.44
CA VAL A 118 30.33 25.41 14.22
C VAL A 118 30.83 24.00 13.87
N ASP A 119 31.05 23.13 14.85
CA ASP A 119 31.65 21.81 14.62
C ASP A 119 30.69 20.74 14.05
N SER A 120 29.38 21.05 13.97
CA SER A 120 28.37 20.11 13.47
C SER A 120 28.03 20.29 11.98
N ILE A 121 28.62 21.29 11.30
CA ILE A 121 28.22 21.75 9.98
C ILE A 121 28.82 20.91 8.84
N GLU A 122 29.96 20.24 9.06
CA GLU A 122 30.60 19.45 7.98
C GLU A 122 29.73 18.27 7.47
N SER A 123 28.77 17.81 8.27
CA SER A 123 27.88 16.70 7.92
C SER A 123 26.45 17.12 7.55
N ALA A 124 26.06 18.39 7.76
CA ALA A 124 24.70 18.89 7.51
C ALA A 124 24.34 19.06 6.02
N PRO A 125 25.26 19.42 5.10
CA PRO A 125 24.93 19.59 3.68
C PRO A 125 24.46 18.31 2.99
N GLU A 126 24.87 17.12 3.45
CA GLU A 126 24.46 15.85 2.83
C GLU A 126 23.02 15.45 3.17
N LEU A 127 22.54 15.77 4.36
CA LEU A 127 21.18 15.48 4.82
C LEU A 127 20.10 16.33 4.10
N PHE A 128 20.47 17.55 3.70
CA PHE A 128 19.59 18.52 3.03
C PHE A 128 19.94 18.73 1.55
N ASN A 129 20.60 17.78 0.91
CA ASN A 129 20.95 17.89 -0.50
C ASN A 129 19.67 17.93 -1.36
N PRO A 130 19.43 19.00 -2.17
CA PRO A 130 18.28 19.07 -3.09
C PRO A 130 18.22 17.88 -4.06
N ALA A 131 19.40 17.30 -4.39
CA ALA A 131 19.50 16.09 -5.19
C ALA A 131 18.83 14.88 -4.50
N SER A 132 18.80 14.82 -3.17
CA SER A 132 18.13 13.75 -2.43
C SER A 132 16.62 13.91 -2.48
N ALA A 133 16.07 15.12 -2.33
CA ALA A 133 14.64 15.40 -2.48
C ALA A 133 14.18 15.14 -3.93
N THR A 134 14.98 15.57 -4.93
CA THR A 134 14.71 15.27 -6.34
C THR A 134 14.87 13.78 -6.65
N GLY A 135 15.78 13.08 -5.97
CA GLY A 135 15.96 11.64 -6.05
C GLY A 135 14.74 10.87 -5.58
N LEU A 136 14.15 11.26 -4.44
CA LEU A 136 12.91 10.66 -3.91
C LEU A 136 11.71 10.88 -4.85
N VAL A 137 11.53 12.11 -5.34
CA VAL A 137 10.48 12.42 -6.32
C VAL A 137 10.72 11.66 -7.62
N ARG A 138 11.95 11.62 -8.12
CA ARG A 138 12.33 10.88 -9.32
C ARG A 138 12.10 9.37 -9.14
N ALA A 139 12.45 8.81 -8.00
CA ALA A 139 12.20 7.39 -7.68
C ALA A 139 10.71 7.07 -7.61
N ALA A 140 9.91 7.93 -6.97
CA ALA A 140 8.46 7.79 -6.93
C ALA A 140 7.87 7.84 -8.34
N VAL A 141 8.28 8.80 -9.16
CA VAL A 141 7.82 8.97 -10.53
C VAL A 141 8.27 7.84 -11.45
N THR A 142 9.52 7.38 -11.34
CA THR A 142 10.03 6.26 -12.15
C THR A 142 9.31 4.97 -11.77
N GLY A 143 9.01 4.77 -10.49
CA GLY A 143 8.15 3.68 -10.02
C GLY A 143 6.75 3.74 -10.63
N MET A 144 6.17 4.95 -10.72
CA MET A 144 4.85 5.17 -11.34
C MET A 144 4.87 4.94 -12.85
N SER A 145 5.90 5.40 -13.58
CA SER A 145 6.00 5.19 -15.04
C SER A 145 6.09 3.72 -15.41
N GLY A 146 6.71 2.89 -14.58
CA GLY A 146 6.70 1.43 -14.73
C GLY A 146 5.29 0.82 -14.63
N ILE A 147 4.44 1.36 -13.76
CA ILE A 147 3.02 0.94 -13.62
C ILE A 147 2.24 1.31 -14.90
N PHE A 148 2.49 2.47 -15.48
CA PHE A 148 1.82 2.89 -16.72
C PHE A 148 2.26 2.07 -17.94
N GLY A 149 3.55 1.72 -18.05
CA GLY A 149 4.04 0.86 -19.14
C GLY A 149 3.40 -0.53 -19.15
N THR A 150 3.01 -1.05 -18.01
CA THR A 150 2.27 -2.32 -17.85
C THR A 150 0.75 -2.13 -17.74
N GLY A 151 0.24 -0.90 -17.76
CA GLY A 151 -1.16 -0.56 -17.53
C GLY A 151 -2.12 -1.27 -18.49
N LEU A 152 -1.76 -1.37 -19.78
CA LEU A 152 -2.59 -2.11 -20.75
C LEU A 152 -2.68 -3.59 -20.41
N LEU A 153 -1.58 -4.22 -20.02
CA LEU A 153 -1.56 -5.63 -19.61
C LEU A 153 -2.41 -5.84 -18.35
N ILE A 154 -2.30 -4.93 -17.38
CA ILE A 154 -3.11 -4.95 -16.15
C ILE A 154 -4.59 -4.84 -16.50
N LEU A 155 -4.96 -3.88 -17.35
CA LEU A 155 -6.36 -3.69 -17.77
C LEU A 155 -6.92 -4.92 -18.48
N LEU A 156 -6.12 -5.53 -19.36
CA LEU A 156 -6.48 -6.74 -20.09
C LEU A 156 -6.66 -7.91 -19.12
N ALA A 157 -5.74 -8.06 -18.16
CA ALA A 157 -5.84 -9.05 -17.10
C ALA A 157 -7.07 -8.84 -16.22
N VAL A 158 -7.34 -7.58 -15.79
CA VAL A 158 -8.56 -7.22 -15.03
C VAL A 158 -9.81 -7.61 -15.82
N THR A 159 -9.84 -7.30 -17.11
CA THR A 159 -10.99 -7.60 -17.98
C THR A 159 -11.24 -9.10 -18.04
N PHE A 160 -10.20 -9.93 -18.28
CA PHE A 160 -10.34 -11.38 -18.28
C PHE A 160 -10.73 -11.95 -16.91
N MET A 161 -10.14 -11.42 -15.83
CA MET A 161 -10.49 -11.83 -14.47
C MET A 161 -11.95 -11.52 -14.14
N LEU A 162 -12.47 -10.35 -14.53
CA LEU A 162 -13.87 -10.00 -14.33
C LEU A 162 -14.83 -10.83 -15.20
N LEU A 163 -14.42 -11.19 -16.40
CA LEU A 163 -15.17 -12.11 -17.26
C LEU A 163 -15.29 -13.52 -16.66
N GLU A 164 -14.19 -14.00 -16.09
CA GLU A 164 -14.06 -15.35 -15.54
C GLU A 164 -14.58 -15.48 -14.10
N ALA A 165 -14.54 -14.38 -13.32
CA ALA A 165 -14.89 -14.36 -11.89
C ALA A 165 -16.19 -15.09 -11.52
N PRO A 166 -17.32 -14.99 -12.29
CA PRO A 166 -18.54 -15.69 -11.94
C PRO A 166 -18.43 -17.23 -12.04
N GLY A 167 -17.58 -17.72 -12.96
CA GLY A 167 -17.38 -19.15 -13.19
C GLY A 167 -16.23 -19.76 -12.40
N LEU A 168 -15.29 -18.94 -11.96
CA LEU A 168 -14.04 -19.39 -11.32
C LEU A 168 -14.30 -20.24 -10.08
N LYS A 169 -15.20 -19.79 -9.21
CA LYS A 169 -15.59 -20.51 -7.99
C LYS A 169 -16.18 -21.90 -8.33
N ALA A 170 -17.04 -21.98 -9.34
CA ALA A 170 -17.63 -23.24 -9.80
C ALA A 170 -16.57 -24.18 -10.40
N LYS A 171 -15.63 -23.65 -11.20
CA LYS A 171 -14.52 -24.40 -11.77
C LYS A 171 -13.59 -24.95 -10.69
N PHE A 172 -13.20 -24.12 -9.70
CA PHE A 172 -12.39 -24.59 -8.57
C PHE A 172 -13.08 -25.70 -7.78
N LYS A 173 -14.39 -25.53 -7.52
CA LYS A 173 -15.19 -26.55 -6.82
C LYS A 173 -15.23 -27.86 -7.59
N ALA A 174 -15.43 -27.80 -8.89
CA ALA A 174 -15.47 -28.99 -9.75
C ALA A 174 -14.10 -29.68 -9.90
N ALA A 175 -13.02 -28.87 -10.07
CA ALA A 175 -11.68 -29.40 -10.31
C ALA A 175 -11.05 -30.03 -9.06
N PHE A 176 -11.26 -29.44 -7.88
CA PHE A 176 -10.59 -29.87 -6.64
C PHE A 176 -11.51 -30.61 -5.67
N GLN A 177 -12.77 -30.86 -6.02
CA GLN A 177 -13.79 -31.46 -5.14
C GLN A 177 -13.84 -30.80 -3.76
N ILE A 178 -13.76 -29.46 -3.77
CA ILE A 178 -13.61 -28.64 -2.57
C ILE A 178 -14.82 -28.83 -1.66
N GLY A 179 -14.57 -29.30 -0.43
CA GLY A 179 -15.58 -29.45 0.61
C GLY A 179 -16.14 -28.09 1.08
N LYS A 180 -17.30 -28.10 1.73
CA LYS A 180 -17.99 -26.89 2.24
C LYS A 180 -17.09 -25.99 3.10
N ASP A 181 -16.20 -26.59 3.91
CA ASP A 181 -15.29 -25.84 4.80
C ASP A 181 -14.22 -25.05 4.04
N SER A 182 -13.70 -25.64 2.94
CA SER A 182 -12.72 -24.98 2.08
C SER A 182 -13.36 -23.88 1.23
N GLU A 183 -14.61 -24.08 0.79
CA GLU A 183 -15.42 -23.05 0.12
C GLU A 183 -15.67 -21.85 1.05
N ALA A 184 -16.06 -22.10 2.30
CA ALA A 184 -16.25 -21.03 3.30
C ALA A 184 -14.94 -20.26 3.61
N ARG A 185 -13.80 -20.94 3.57
CA ARG A 185 -12.48 -20.30 3.73
C ARG A 185 -12.14 -19.41 2.55
N LEU A 186 -12.33 -19.87 1.32
CA LEU A 186 -12.13 -19.03 0.13
C LEU A 186 -13.01 -17.80 0.15
N ASP A 187 -14.28 -17.94 0.52
CA ASP A 187 -15.17 -16.80 0.67
C ASP A 187 -14.71 -15.81 1.74
N ARG A 188 -14.15 -16.29 2.86
CA ARG A 188 -13.54 -15.43 3.88
C ARG A 188 -12.36 -14.65 3.33
N VAL A 189 -11.44 -15.29 2.59
CA VAL A 189 -10.30 -14.60 1.94
C VAL A 189 -10.81 -13.49 1.02
N PHE A 190 -11.69 -13.83 0.08
CA PHE A 190 -12.20 -12.85 -0.89
C PHE A 190 -12.92 -11.68 -0.21
N ASN A 191 -13.73 -11.96 0.80
CA ASN A 191 -14.48 -10.92 1.51
C ASN A 191 -13.55 -10.05 2.37
N ALA A 192 -12.57 -10.63 3.06
CA ALA A 192 -11.61 -9.89 3.88
C ALA A 192 -10.74 -8.98 3.00
N VAL A 193 -10.17 -9.52 1.92
CA VAL A 193 -9.37 -8.76 0.96
C VAL A 193 -10.18 -7.66 0.30
N ASN A 194 -11.40 -7.96 -0.18
CA ASN A 194 -12.27 -6.98 -0.80
C ASN A 194 -12.62 -5.84 0.17
N ARG A 195 -13.04 -6.18 1.39
CA ARG A 195 -13.35 -5.18 2.42
C ARG A 195 -12.16 -4.29 2.71
N TYR A 196 -10.97 -4.88 2.91
CA TYR A 196 -9.74 -4.12 3.12
C TYR A 196 -9.45 -3.16 1.96
N MET A 197 -9.45 -3.68 0.73
CA MET A 197 -9.10 -2.90 -0.46
C MET A 197 -10.08 -1.74 -0.70
N VAL A 198 -11.38 -1.98 -0.56
CA VAL A 198 -12.40 -0.92 -0.71
C VAL A 198 -12.22 0.17 0.34
N ILE A 199 -12.08 -0.21 1.62
CA ILE A 199 -11.90 0.76 2.70
C ILE A 199 -10.60 1.53 2.50
N LYS A 200 -9.49 0.83 2.19
CA LYS A 200 -8.18 1.46 1.97
C LYS A 200 -8.19 2.43 0.79
N THR A 201 -8.82 2.04 -0.32
CA THR A 201 -8.97 2.93 -1.49
C THR A 201 -9.77 4.19 -1.15
N LEU A 202 -10.90 4.05 -0.44
CA LEU A 202 -11.72 5.20 -0.03
C LEU A 202 -10.97 6.08 0.99
N ALA A 203 -10.28 5.49 1.95
CA ALA A 203 -9.46 6.23 2.91
C ALA A 203 -8.32 6.98 2.20
N SER A 204 -7.62 6.33 1.26
CA SER A 204 -6.56 6.96 0.45
C SER A 204 -7.08 8.12 -0.40
N LEU A 205 -8.26 7.94 -1.01
CA LEU A 205 -8.89 9.00 -1.79
C LEU A 205 -9.29 10.19 -0.91
N ALA A 206 -9.87 9.92 0.27
CA ALA A 206 -10.22 10.96 1.25
C ALA A 206 -8.96 11.70 1.75
N THR A 207 -7.88 10.97 2.08
CA THR A 207 -6.59 11.55 2.46
C THR A 207 -6.05 12.46 1.36
N ALA A 208 -6.00 11.98 0.12
CA ALA A 208 -5.52 12.75 -1.02
C ALA A 208 -6.33 14.03 -1.25
N LEU A 209 -7.65 13.93 -1.18
CA LEU A 209 -8.54 15.08 -1.34
C LEU A 209 -8.35 16.12 -0.22
N CYS A 210 -8.27 15.68 1.04
CA CYS A 210 -8.01 16.57 2.16
C CYS A 210 -6.65 17.27 2.03
N ILE A 211 -5.59 16.53 1.67
CA ILE A 211 -4.25 17.08 1.45
C ILE A 211 -4.26 18.06 0.28
N TRP A 212 -4.91 17.72 -0.84
CA TRP A 212 -5.03 18.63 -1.97
C TRP A 212 -5.69 19.95 -1.60
N ILE A 213 -6.84 19.90 -0.90
CA ILE A 213 -7.57 21.08 -0.45
C ILE A 213 -6.68 21.91 0.50
N TRP A 214 -6.04 21.26 1.46
CA TRP A 214 -5.18 21.92 2.44
C TRP A 214 -4.01 22.66 1.79
N LEU A 215 -3.29 22.01 0.90
CA LEU A 215 -2.17 22.61 0.17
C LEU A 215 -2.62 23.75 -0.76
N ARG A 216 -3.81 23.61 -1.39
CA ARG A 216 -4.40 24.69 -2.20
C ARG A 216 -4.78 25.92 -1.37
N ILE A 217 -5.30 25.73 -0.17
CA ILE A 217 -5.61 26.83 0.77
C ILE A 217 -4.34 27.56 1.19
N LEU A 218 -3.24 26.83 1.45
CA LEU A 218 -1.95 27.40 1.83
C LEU A 218 -1.15 27.97 0.64
N GLY A 219 -1.65 27.79 -0.61
CA GLY A 219 -0.96 28.28 -1.81
C GLY A 219 0.32 27.52 -2.15
N ILE A 220 0.44 26.26 -1.74
CA ILE A 220 1.63 25.43 -1.98
C ILE A 220 1.62 24.88 -3.41
N ASP A 221 2.76 25.03 -4.09
CA ASP A 221 2.96 24.53 -5.45
C ASP A 221 2.83 23.00 -5.54
N PHE A 222 2.46 22.53 -6.72
CA PHE A 222 2.30 21.10 -7.02
C PHE A 222 1.31 20.35 -6.11
N ALA A 223 0.27 21.04 -5.59
CA ALA A 223 -0.71 20.43 -4.70
C ALA A 223 -1.34 19.14 -5.26
N VAL A 224 -1.51 19.03 -6.59
CA VAL A 224 -2.00 17.82 -7.27
C VAL A 224 -0.98 16.69 -7.18
N LEU A 225 0.31 16.97 -7.39
CA LEU A 225 1.39 15.98 -7.29
C LEU A 225 1.45 15.38 -5.88
N TRP A 226 1.41 16.25 -4.85
CA TRP A 226 1.42 15.82 -3.45
C TRP A 226 0.18 15.04 -3.06
N ALA A 227 -0.98 15.38 -3.60
CA ALA A 227 -2.21 14.61 -3.40
C ALA A 227 -2.15 13.22 -4.05
N ILE A 228 -1.61 13.11 -5.26
CA ILE A 228 -1.39 11.83 -5.94
C ILE A 228 -0.43 10.96 -5.12
N LEU A 229 0.67 11.57 -4.66
CA LEU A 229 1.64 10.88 -3.81
C LEU A 229 1.03 10.44 -2.49
N ALA A 230 0.20 11.29 -1.86
CA ALA A 230 -0.56 10.95 -0.66
C ALA A 230 -1.52 9.78 -0.90
N PHE A 231 -2.24 9.76 -2.04
CA PHE A 231 -3.11 8.65 -2.43
C PHE A 231 -2.34 7.33 -2.50
N LEU A 232 -1.21 7.32 -3.20
CA LEU A 232 -0.40 6.11 -3.39
C LEU A 232 0.26 5.66 -2.09
N LEU A 233 0.99 6.56 -1.44
CA LEU A 233 1.77 6.20 -0.26
C LEU A 233 0.89 5.86 0.95
N ASN A 234 -0.35 6.32 0.99
CA ASN A 234 -1.29 5.91 2.04
C ASN A 234 -1.58 4.40 2.06
N PHE A 235 -1.36 3.68 0.94
CA PHE A 235 -1.44 2.21 0.93
C PHE A 235 -0.29 1.55 1.71
N VAL A 236 0.83 2.26 1.91
CA VAL A 236 2.01 1.76 2.61
C VAL A 236 1.87 2.03 4.11
N PRO A 237 1.66 1.01 4.96
CA PRO A 237 1.47 1.24 6.39
C PRO A 237 2.69 1.90 7.03
N PHE A 238 2.47 2.79 8.02
CA PHE A 238 3.46 3.51 8.83
C PHE A 238 4.40 4.43 8.04
N VAL A 239 5.08 3.91 7.03
CA VAL A 239 6.11 4.62 6.27
C VAL A 239 5.49 5.63 5.31
N GLY A 240 4.33 5.33 4.75
CA GLY A 240 3.66 6.15 3.74
C GLY A 240 3.34 7.56 4.24
N ALA A 241 2.84 7.68 5.46
CA ALA A 241 2.49 8.96 6.07
C ALA A 241 3.68 9.93 6.18
N ILE A 242 4.86 9.40 6.54
CA ILE A 242 6.09 10.17 6.66
C ILE A 242 6.63 10.53 5.26
N LEU A 243 6.70 9.55 4.36
CA LEU A 243 7.23 9.75 3.02
C LEU A 243 6.44 10.75 2.17
N MET A 244 5.11 10.81 2.35
CA MET A 244 4.29 11.78 1.62
C MET A 244 4.40 13.21 2.18
N MET A 245 4.69 13.36 3.47
CA MET A 245 4.78 14.65 4.16
C MET A 245 6.10 15.37 3.85
N ILE A 246 7.23 14.66 3.91
CA ILE A 246 8.58 15.24 3.81
C ILE A 246 8.75 16.16 2.59
N PRO A 247 8.48 15.72 1.35
CA PRO A 247 8.72 16.57 0.19
C PRO A 247 7.78 17.77 0.13
N ALA A 248 6.52 17.62 0.56
CA ALA A 248 5.57 18.74 0.59
C ALA A 248 5.98 19.82 1.61
N VAL A 249 6.47 19.42 2.79
CA VAL A 249 6.98 20.33 3.81
C VAL A 249 8.24 21.05 3.34
N LEU A 250 9.15 20.31 2.67
CA LEU A 250 10.36 20.93 2.09
C LEU A 250 10.02 21.98 1.02
N ILE A 251 9.09 21.68 0.12
CA ILE A 251 8.66 22.66 -0.89
C ILE A 251 7.99 23.87 -0.21
N ALA A 252 7.15 23.66 0.79
CA ALA A 252 6.55 24.76 1.54
C ALA A 252 7.62 25.66 2.20
N LEU A 253 8.65 25.07 2.80
CA LEU A 253 9.77 25.80 3.40
C LEU A 253 10.56 26.61 2.36
N LEU A 254 10.79 26.04 1.19
CA LEU A 254 11.52 26.70 0.10
C LEU A 254 10.69 27.78 -0.57
N GLN A 255 9.37 27.60 -0.67
CA GLN A 255 8.46 28.49 -1.39
C GLN A 255 8.06 29.71 -0.53
N THR A 256 7.81 29.50 0.76
CA THR A 256 7.22 30.49 1.66
C THR A 256 8.13 30.75 2.87
N ASP A 257 7.74 30.23 4.02
CA ASP A 257 8.43 30.42 5.30
C ASP A 257 8.27 29.18 6.21
N LEU A 258 9.01 29.21 7.34
CA LEU A 258 8.96 28.12 8.33
C LEU A 258 7.55 27.92 8.90
N TRP A 259 6.77 29.01 9.09
CA TRP A 259 5.44 28.94 9.67
C TRP A 259 4.47 28.20 8.74
N THR A 260 4.50 28.51 7.47
CA THR A 260 3.70 27.81 6.43
C THR A 260 4.13 26.34 6.30
N ALA A 261 5.43 26.06 6.35
CA ALA A 261 5.93 24.67 6.35
C ALA A 261 5.42 23.86 7.56
N LEU A 262 5.38 24.47 8.76
CA LEU A 262 4.80 23.86 9.95
C LEU A 262 3.28 23.62 9.81
N LEU A 263 2.54 24.55 9.19
CA LEU A 263 1.12 24.37 8.92
C LEU A 263 0.87 23.23 7.92
N VAL A 264 1.73 23.08 6.91
CA VAL A 264 1.69 21.94 5.99
C VAL A 264 1.90 20.64 6.76
N ALA A 265 2.97 20.55 7.57
CA ALA A 265 3.24 19.37 8.39
C ALA A 265 2.09 19.02 9.33
N LEU A 266 1.52 20.02 10.00
CA LEU A 266 0.36 19.88 10.89
C LEU A 266 -0.85 19.33 10.13
N GLY A 267 -1.14 19.84 8.92
CA GLY A 267 -2.22 19.35 8.08
C GLY A 267 -2.07 17.87 7.73
N TYR A 268 -0.88 17.45 7.29
CA TYR A 268 -0.58 16.06 7.04
C TYR A 268 -0.76 15.19 8.29
N LEU A 269 -0.27 15.66 9.44
CA LEU A 269 -0.41 14.95 10.72
C LEU A 269 -1.87 14.78 11.12
N VAL A 270 -2.66 15.85 11.04
CA VAL A 270 -4.10 15.84 11.36
C VAL A 270 -4.86 14.92 10.43
N VAL A 271 -4.68 15.07 9.12
CA VAL A 271 -5.37 14.24 8.12
C VAL A 271 -5.02 12.77 8.31
N ASN A 272 -3.73 12.44 8.49
CA ASN A 272 -3.31 11.06 8.70
C ASN A 272 -3.82 10.49 10.02
N THR A 273 -3.85 11.27 11.10
CA THR A 273 -4.39 10.84 12.40
C THR A 273 -5.90 10.62 12.30
N VAL A 274 -6.65 11.55 11.73
CA VAL A 274 -8.10 11.45 11.64
C VAL A 274 -8.52 10.33 10.70
N ILE A 275 -7.96 10.27 9.50
CA ILE A 275 -8.36 9.27 8.50
C ILE A 275 -7.68 7.92 8.79
N GLY A 276 -6.36 7.89 8.92
CA GLY A 276 -5.58 6.66 9.03
C GLY A 276 -5.68 6.00 10.40
N SER A 277 -5.62 6.78 11.50
CA SER A 277 -5.57 6.21 12.86
C SER A 277 -6.94 6.11 13.53
N ILE A 278 -7.95 6.91 13.13
CA ILE A 278 -9.27 6.93 13.77
C ILE A 278 -10.36 6.37 12.86
N LEU A 279 -10.53 6.93 11.66
CA LEU A 279 -11.63 6.56 10.77
C LEU A 279 -11.43 5.18 10.14
N GLU A 280 -10.26 4.93 9.60
CA GLU A 280 -9.93 3.66 8.91
C GLU A 280 -10.14 2.45 9.83
N PRO A 281 -9.60 2.39 11.07
CA PRO A 281 -9.85 1.28 11.98
C PRO A 281 -11.32 1.17 12.41
N ARG A 282 -12.03 2.28 12.59
CA ARG A 282 -13.47 2.25 12.95
C ARG A 282 -14.33 1.65 11.85
N ILE A 283 -14.04 1.97 10.58
CA ILE A 283 -14.78 1.44 9.42
C ILE A 283 -14.40 -0.03 9.16
N MET A 284 -13.13 -0.38 9.36
CA MET A 284 -12.67 -1.78 9.26
C MET A 284 -13.28 -2.70 10.32
N GLY A 285 -13.73 -2.16 11.46
CA GLY A 285 -14.29 -2.92 12.57
C GLY A 285 -13.23 -3.65 13.39
N ARG A 286 -13.63 -4.70 14.13
CA ARG A 286 -12.69 -5.53 14.90
C ARG A 286 -11.62 -6.07 13.96
N GLY A 287 -10.43 -5.51 14.05
CA GLY A 287 -9.20 -5.59 13.29
C GLY A 287 -9.09 -6.62 12.15
N LEU A 288 -8.19 -6.35 11.24
CA LEU A 288 -7.84 -7.26 10.13
C LEU A 288 -7.30 -8.63 10.61
N GLY A 289 -7.24 -8.85 11.92
CA GLY A 289 -6.70 -10.08 12.50
C GLY A 289 -5.19 -10.24 12.37
N ILE A 290 -4.46 -9.16 12.07
CA ILE A 290 -3.00 -9.16 11.90
C ILE A 290 -2.38 -8.25 12.95
N SER A 291 -1.27 -8.68 13.57
CA SER A 291 -0.50 -7.85 14.50
C SER A 291 0.26 -6.73 13.76
N THR A 292 0.52 -5.62 14.46
CA THR A 292 1.28 -4.49 13.91
C THR A 292 2.67 -4.91 13.42
N LEU A 293 3.34 -5.80 14.18
CA LEU A 293 4.64 -6.36 13.79
C LEU A 293 4.53 -7.20 12.50
N ALA A 294 3.48 -8.01 12.37
CA ALA A 294 3.27 -8.81 11.17
C ALA A 294 3.00 -7.93 9.94
N VAL A 295 2.28 -6.81 10.09
CA VAL A 295 2.12 -5.81 9.03
C VAL A 295 3.47 -5.23 8.60
N PHE A 296 4.33 -4.86 9.55
CA PHE A 296 5.65 -4.31 9.25
C PHE A 296 6.56 -5.34 8.54
N ILE A 297 6.62 -6.57 9.06
CA ILE A 297 7.39 -7.66 8.44
C ILE A 297 6.83 -7.96 7.04
N SER A 298 5.52 -7.98 6.86
CA SER A 298 4.90 -8.23 5.56
C SER A 298 5.24 -7.17 4.52
N LEU A 299 5.34 -5.90 4.94
CA LEU A 299 5.77 -4.80 4.09
C LEU A 299 7.18 -5.06 3.52
N LEU A 300 8.12 -5.40 4.41
CA LEU A 300 9.50 -5.70 4.01
C LEU A 300 9.57 -6.95 3.12
N PHE A 301 8.88 -8.01 3.51
CA PHE A 301 8.88 -9.29 2.80
C PHE A 301 8.27 -9.16 1.39
N TRP A 302 7.05 -8.65 1.26
CA TRP A 302 6.40 -8.52 -0.03
C TRP A 302 7.05 -7.43 -0.90
N GLY A 303 7.60 -6.38 -0.27
CA GLY A 303 8.40 -5.37 -0.95
C GLY A 303 9.67 -5.96 -1.57
N TRP A 304 10.35 -6.85 -0.84
CA TRP A 304 11.53 -7.57 -1.35
C TRP A 304 11.17 -8.57 -2.44
N VAL A 305 10.06 -9.32 -2.31
CA VAL A 305 9.65 -10.35 -3.27
C VAL A 305 9.07 -9.77 -4.55
N LEU A 306 8.17 -8.77 -4.46
CA LEU A 306 7.36 -8.26 -5.58
C LEU A 306 7.64 -6.79 -5.92
N GLY A 307 8.63 -6.18 -5.27
CA GLY A 307 8.95 -4.77 -5.45
C GLY A 307 7.83 -3.83 -4.98
N THR A 308 7.68 -2.69 -5.64
CA THR A 308 6.71 -1.64 -5.28
C THR A 308 5.28 -2.16 -5.19
N VAL A 309 4.86 -3.03 -6.11
CA VAL A 309 3.52 -3.64 -6.07
C VAL A 309 3.34 -4.50 -4.82
N GLY A 310 4.40 -5.21 -4.39
CA GLY A 310 4.39 -5.99 -3.16
C GLY A 310 4.21 -5.12 -1.91
N VAL A 311 4.83 -3.94 -1.88
CA VAL A 311 4.63 -2.95 -0.80
C VAL A 311 3.16 -2.54 -0.71
N PHE A 312 2.51 -2.20 -1.82
CA PHE A 312 1.10 -1.82 -1.88
C PHE A 312 0.16 -2.97 -1.48
N LEU A 313 0.49 -4.19 -1.88
CA LEU A 313 -0.33 -5.36 -1.64
C LEU A 313 0.07 -6.17 -0.40
N SER A 314 1.02 -5.69 0.40
CA SER A 314 1.58 -6.41 1.54
C SER A 314 0.52 -6.88 2.53
N VAL A 315 -0.37 -6.00 2.95
CA VAL A 315 -1.43 -6.32 3.91
C VAL A 315 -2.44 -7.33 3.34
N PRO A 316 -3.06 -7.11 2.18
CA PRO A 316 -4.02 -8.06 1.64
C PRO A 316 -3.41 -9.42 1.28
N LEU A 317 -2.15 -9.46 0.83
CA LEU A 317 -1.45 -10.72 0.61
C LEU A 317 -1.22 -11.48 1.92
N THR A 318 -0.87 -10.77 2.99
CA THR A 318 -0.66 -11.37 4.31
C THR A 318 -1.98 -11.83 4.93
N ILE A 319 -3.09 -11.09 4.73
CA ILE A 319 -4.43 -11.56 5.13
C ILE A 319 -4.77 -12.88 4.43
N ALA A 320 -4.56 -12.93 3.12
CA ALA A 320 -4.82 -14.14 2.34
C ALA A 320 -3.95 -15.32 2.79
N LEU A 321 -2.66 -15.07 3.03
CA LEU A 321 -1.71 -16.06 3.55
C LEU A 321 -2.12 -16.57 4.94
N MET A 322 -2.46 -15.66 5.85
CA MET A 322 -2.88 -16.01 7.22
C MET A 322 -4.12 -16.91 7.22
N ILE A 323 -5.15 -16.57 6.45
CA ILE A 323 -6.36 -17.41 6.33
C ILE A 323 -6.02 -18.77 5.70
N ALA A 324 -5.08 -18.82 4.74
CA ALA A 324 -4.60 -20.07 4.16
C ALA A 324 -3.86 -20.92 5.21
N LEU A 325 -3.01 -20.32 6.04
CA LEU A 325 -2.28 -21.01 7.12
C LEU A 325 -3.21 -21.53 8.23
N GLU A 326 -4.32 -20.84 8.51
CA GLU A 326 -5.35 -21.32 9.44
C GLU A 326 -6.03 -22.63 8.99
N ALA A 327 -5.95 -22.96 7.70
CA ALA A 327 -6.64 -24.10 7.12
C ALA A 327 -6.08 -25.45 7.59
N SER A 328 -4.81 -25.51 8.03
CA SER A 328 -4.15 -26.76 8.46
C SER A 328 -3.73 -26.66 9.92
N PRO A 329 -3.98 -27.71 10.74
CA PRO A 329 -3.51 -27.75 12.12
C PRO A 329 -2.00 -27.55 12.27
N GLN A 330 -1.21 -27.96 11.28
CA GLN A 330 0.25 -27.86 11.29
C GLN A 330 0.73 -26.42 11.06
N THR A 331 0.02 -25.61 10.27
CA THR A 331 0.39 -24.23 9.96
C THR A 331 -0.36 -23.20 10.80
N ARG A 332 -1.43 -23.61 11.49
CA ARG A 332 -2.23 -22.75 12.38
C ARG A 332 -1.42 -22.00 13.44
N PRO A 333 -0.37 -22.58 14.09
CA PRO A 333 0.48 -21.82 15.02
C PRO A 333 1.11 -20.59 14.38
N ILE A 334 1.54 -20.67 13.12
CA ILE A 334 2.10 -19.54 12.39
C ILE A 334 1.03 -18.46 12.15
N ALA A 335 -0.20 -18.86 11.81
CA ALA A 335 -1.30 -17.91 11.66
C ALA A 335 -1.63 -17.19 12.98
N ILE A 336 -1.56 -17.89 14.13
CA ILE A 336 -1.76 -17.28 15.45
C ILE A 336 -0.66 -16.27 15.78
N LEU A 337 0.60 -16.56 15.45
CA LEU A 337 1.73 -15.63 15.65
C LEU A 337 1.62 -14.36 14.78
N LEU A 338 1.02 -14.46 13.61
CA LEU A 338 0.73 -13.32 12.75
C LEU A 338 -0.52 -12.54 13.21
N GLY A 339 -1.34 -13.16 14.07
CA GLY A 339 -2.59 -12.63 14.57
C GLY A 339 -2.40 -11.49 15.58
N PRO A 340 -3.50 -10.83 15.99
CA PRO A 340 -3.47 -9.82 17.04
C PRO A 340 -3.17 -10.47 18.39
N GLU A 341 -2.88 -9.62 19.37
CA GLU A 341 -2.63 -10.03 20.74
C GLU A 341 -3.75 -10.94 21.28
N VAL A 342 -3.38 -12.08 21.80
CA VAL A 342 -4.32 -13.00 22.44
C VAL A 342 -4.65 -12.44 23.81
N VAL A 343 -5.81 -11.79 23.94
CA VAL A 343 -6.32 -11.40 25.25
C VAL A 343 -6.62 -12.69 26.00
N GLN A 344 -5.73 -13.08 26.91
CA GLN A 344 -6.02 -14.13 27.88
C GLN A 344 -7.24 -13.68 28.68
N LYS A 345 -8.31 -14.48 28.68
CA LYS A 345 -9.36 -14.28 29.65
C LYS A 345 -8.72 -14.47 31.04
N PRO A 346 -9.03 -13.56 32.00
CA PRO A 346 -8.57 -13.76 33.36
C PRO A 346 -8.94 -15.18 33.80
N ASP A 347 -8.03 -15.84 34.51
CA ASP A 347 -8.28 -17.15 35.06
C ASP A 347 -9.50 -17.07 35.97
N PRO A 348 -10.48 -17.98 35.88
CA PRO A 348 -11.66 -17.94 36.73
C PRO A 348 -11.33 -17.98 38.24
N GLU A 349 -10.12 -18.40 38.61
CA GLU A 349 -9.62 -18.41 40.00
C GLU A 349 -9.19 -17.01 40.48
N GLU A 350 -8.84 -16.06 39.62
CA GLU A 350 -8.55 -14.67 40.02
C GLU A 350 -9.84 -13.86 40.29
N GLU A 351 -10.94 -14.15 39.59
CA GLU A 351 -12.26 -13.52 39.89
C GLU A 351 -12.90 -14.01 41.16
N ALA A 352 -12.51 -15.18 41.69
CA ALA A 352 -13.03 -15.73 42.92
C ALA A 352 -12.28 -15.25 44.18
N SER A 353 -11.19 -14.49 44.02
CA SER A 353 -10.34 -14.01 45.14
C SER A 353 -10.48 -12.53 45.47
N VAL A 354 -11.39 -11.78 44.76
CA VAL A 354 -11.76 -10.39 45.04
C VAL A 354 -13.19 -10.33 45.58
#